data_40e9c2daa22292f7fd1657002da0a865
#
_entry.id   40e9c2daa22292f7fd1657002da0a865
#
_cell.length_a   1.000
_cell.length_b   1.000
_cell.length_c   1.000
_cell.angle_alpha   90.00
_cell.angle_beta   90.00
_cell.angle_gamma   90.00
#
_symmetry.space_group_name_H-M   'P 1'
#
loop_
_entity.id
_entity.type
_entity.pdbx_description
1 polymer ?
#
loop_
_entity_poly.entity_id
_entity_poly.type
_entity_poly.pdbx_seq_one_letter_code
_entity_poly.pdbx_strand_id
1 'polypeptide(L)'
;MPNWCSTSLEIETGTEMLAKKVSDKIESWCHECGVENGFGDSWLGNIAVNSNAFPMYSDVSCRGTLEDVWAEGTKVHCIVYSAWEPQLGAIVRGVNHAFPEKTFEYHYDAEEPGCCFYCTNRSELVGQYHVDTCGIENEALLEQIGDGQYDADRKWLTGILQKFYRSHESLEILIDRVAEEEGVCITFWEYEPIDSYIE
;
A
#
# COMPACT_ATOMS: atom_id res chain seq x y z
N MET A 1 -13.84 14.41 6.06
CA MET A 1 -12.85 13.48 6.65
C MET A 1 -11.83 13.19 5.56
N PRO A 2 -10.56 13.06 5.87
CA PRO A 2 -9.60 12.63 4.85
C PRO A 2 -9.93 11.21 4.43
N ASN A 3 -9.75 10.89 3.16
CA ASN A 3 -9.74 9.52 2.72
C ASN A 3 -8.44 8.88 3.24
N TRP A 4 -8.53 7.65 3.67
CA TRP A 4 -7.39 6.94 4.24
C TRP A 4 -6.77 6.00 3.20
N CYS A 5 -5.50 6.23 2.93
CA CYS A 5 -4.66 5.37 2.13
C CYS A 5 -4.06 4.30 3.03
N SER A 6 -4.30 3.04 2.72
CA SER A 6 -3.66 1.88 3.34
C SER A 6 -2.40 1.55 2.56
N THR A 7 -1.27 1.43 3.23
CA THR A 7 0.02 1.11 2.60
C THR A 7 0.68 -0.05 3.31
N SER A 8 1.02 -1.09 2.55
CA SER A 8 1.90 -2.19 2.96
C SER A 8 3.32 -1.84 2.51
N LEU A 9 4.24 -1.68 3.45
CA LEU A 9 5.67 -1.45 3.20
C LEU A 9 6.47 -2.68 3.61
N GLU A 10 7.33 -3.16 2.73
CA GLU A 10 8.29 -4.22 2.99
C GLU A 10 9.71 -3.65 2.87
N ILE A 11 10.57 -3.98 3.83
CA ILE A 11 11.99 -3.59 3.87
C ILE A 11 12.83 -4.86 3.82
N GLU A 12 13.56 -5.10 2.74
CA GLU A 12 14.50 -6.21 2.63
C GLU A 12 15.82 -5.86 3.34
N THR A 13 16.20 -6.66 4.34
CA THR A 13 17.35 -6.39 5.22
C THR A 13 18.51 -7.37 5.03
N GLY A 14 18.29 -8.45 4.29
CA GLY A 14 19.27 -9.47 4.00
C GLY A 14 19.56 -10.47 5.13
N THR A 15 19.17 -10.22 6.39
CA THR A 15 19.32 -11.18 7.50
C THR A 15 18.21 -11.04 8.54
N GLU A 16 17.77 -12.16 9.12
CA GLU A 16 16.73 -12.18 10.18
C GLU A 16 17.10 -11.32 11.40
N MET A 17 18.37 -11.33 11.78
CA MET A 17 18.84 -10.53 12.93
C MET A 17 18.74 -9.03 12.63
N LEU A 18 18.99 -8.60 11.38
CA LEU A 18 18.86 -7.20 11.01
C LEU A 18 17.40 -6.82 10.86
N ALA A 19 16.56 -7.69 10.27
CA ALA A 19 15.13 -7.48 10.19
C ALA A 19 14.52 -7.23 11.57
N LYS A 20 14.84 -8.09 12.53
CA LYS A 20 14.38 -7.90 13.92
C LYS A 20 14.86 -6.57 14.51
N LYS A 21 16.12 -6.18 14.33
CA LYS A 21 16.65 -4.90 14.85
C LYS A 21 15.97 -3.69 14.21
N VAL A 22 15.68 -3.75 12.91
CA VAL A 22 14.98 -2.67 12.19
C VAL A 22 13.55 -2.58 12.67
N SER A 23 12.82 -3.68 12.77
CA SER A 23 11.46 -3.74 13.30
C SER A 23 11.38 -3.19 14.73
N ASP A 24 12.18 -3.72 15.67
CA ASP A 24 12.23 -3.27 17.06
C ASP A 24 12.53 -1.76 17.13
N LYS A 25 13.33 -1.25 16.20
CA LYS A 25 13.72 0.18 16.17
C LYS A 25 12.59 1.07 15.67
N ILE A 26 11.88 0.68 14.62
CA ILE A 26 10.70 1.41 14.11
C ILE A 26 9.62 1.45 15.20
N GLU A 27 9.32 0.31 15.82
CA GLU A 27 8.36 0.20 16.91
C GLU A 27 8.74 1.12 18.09
N SER A 28 10.00 1.09 18.53
CA SER A 28 10.52 1.95 19.58
C SER A 28 10.32 3.44 19.24
N TRP A 29 10.67 3.88 18.04
CA TRP A 29 10.49 5.27 17.63
C TRP A 29 9.01 5.70 17.62
N CYS A 30 8.12 4.79 17.24
CA CYS A 30 6.70 5.09 17.18
C CYS A 30 6.10 5.29 18.58
N HIS A 31 6.50 4.45 19.55
CA HIS A 31 5.93 4.39 20.89
C HIS A 31 6.77 5.09 21.98
N GLU A 32 8.01 5.51 21.70
CA GLU A 32 8.81 6.32 22.61
C GLU A 32 8.22 7.74 22.71
N CYS A 33 7.16 7.86 23.46
CA CYS A 33 6.51 9.13 23.74
C CYS A 33 7.40 10.05 24.59
N GLY A 34 8.06 10.99 23.95
CA GLY A 34 8.69 12.13 24.61
C GLY A 34 7.99 13.44 24.34
N VAL A 35 7.02 13.44 23.43
CA VAL A 35 6.34 14.65 22.97
C VAL A 35 4.84 14.51 23.23
N GLU A 36 4.28 15.34 24.11
CA GLU A 36 2.84 15.57 24.16
C GLU A 36 2.42 16.29 22.85
N ASN A 37 2.33 15.53 21.75
CA ASN A 37 2.04 16.09 20.43
C ASN A 37 0.54 16.14 20.13
N GLY A 38 -0.28 15.48 20.93
CA GLY A 38 -1.74 15.41 20.74
C GLY A 38 -2.20 14.48 19.62
N PHE A 39 -1.28 13.76 18.96
CA PHE A 39 -1.59 12.87 17.81
C PHE A 39 -1.59 11.37 18.17
N GLY A 40 -1.14 11.01 19.38
CA GLY A 40 -1.10 9.61 19.85
C GLY A 40 0.22 8.88 19.53
N ASP A 41 0.29 7.64 20.04
CA ASP A 41 1.54 6.87 20.07
C ASP A 41 1.90 6.26 18.71
N SER A 42 0.93 6.03 17.82
CA SER A 42 1.16 5.46 16.48
C SER A 42 1.44 6.49 15.39
N TRP A 43 1.47 7.78 15.71
CA TRP A 43 1.68 8.83 14.72
C TRP A 43 3.07 8.77 14.07
N LEU A 44 3.11 8.80 12.72
CA LEU A 44 4.36 8.75 11.94
C LEU A 44 5.36 9.87 12.31
N GLY A 45 4.89 11.01 12.80
CA GLY A 45 5.74 12.08 13.28
C GLY A 45 6.61 11.70 14.49
N ASN A 46 6.19 10.70 15.28
CA ASN A 46 7.02 10.17 16.37
C ASN A 46 8.29 9.51 15.80
N ILE A 47 8.16 8.76 14.69
CA ILE A 47 9.31 8.16 14.00
C ILE A 47 10.24 9.26 13.47
N ALA A 48 9.68 10.31 12.85
CA ALA A 48 10.48 11.42 12.33
C ALA A 48 11.29 12.12 13.45
N VAL A 49 10.67 12.37 14.59
CA VAL A 49 11.32 13.01 15.74
C VAL A 49 12.35 12.09 16.39
N ASN A 50 11.96 10.85 16.74
CA ASN A 50 12.78 9.95 17.56
C ASN A 50 13.91 9.29 16.76
N SER A 51 13.81 9.20 15.43
CA SER A 51 14.90 8.70 14.58
C SER A 51 16.09 9.65 14.48
N ASN A 52 15.91 10.94 14.78
CA ASN A 52 16.88 12.02 14.55
C ASN A 52 17.32 12.13 13.08
N ALA A 53 16.56 11.60 12.14
CA ALA A 53 16.87 11.64 10.71
C ALA A 53 16.56 12.99 10.07
N PHE A 54 15.81 13.83 10.76
CA PHE A 54 15.33 15.10 10.23
C PHE A 54 15.85 16.26 11.09
N PRO A 55 16.48 17.27 10.47
CA PRO A 55 16.87 18.50 11.17
C PRO A 55 15.66 19.22 11.80
N MET A 56 14.53 19.13 11.10
CA MET A 56 13.23 19.60 11.59
C MET A 56 12.16 18.63 11.06
N TYR A 57 11.16 18.33 11.90
CA TYR A 57 10.02 17.46 11.51
C TYR A 57 9.15 18.04 10.39
N SER A 58 9.33 19.32 10.02
CA SER A 58 8.69 19.95 8.86
C SER A 58 9.21 19.47 7.51
N ASP A 59 10.30 18.69 7.50
CA ASP A 59 10.95 18.24 6.28
C ASP A 59 10.40 16.91 5.76
N VAL A 60 9.40 16.38 6.43
CA VAL A 60 8.71 15.14 6.04
C VAL A 60 7.21 15.22 6.31
N SER A 61 6.42 14.68 5.41
CA SER A 61 5.00 14.52 5.66
C SER A 61 4.75 13.37 6.64
N CYS A 62 3.94 13.63 7.67
CA CYS A 62 3.62 12.68 8.74
C CYS A 62 2.10 12.60 9.00
N ARG A 63 1.28 12.73 7.95
CA ARG A 63 -0.18 12.72 8.06
C ARG A 63 -0.74 11.29 8.08
N GLY A 64 -0.27 10.49 9.03
CA GLY A 64 -0.67 9.10 9.13
C GLY A 64 -0.19 8.43 10.42
N THR A 65 -0.53 7.16 10.53
CA THR A 65 -0.22 6.29 11.65
C THR A 65 0.46 5.01 11.19
N LEU A 66 1.39 4.48 11.98
CA LEU A 66 1.88 3.12 11.86
C LEU A 66 0.92 2.21 12.64
N GLU A 67 0.25 1.31 11.95
CA GLU A 67 -0.70 0.38 12.58
C GLU A 67 -0.02 -0.89 13.07
N ASP A 68 0.95 -1.40 12.31
CA ASP A 68 1.69 -2.61 12.66
C ASP A 68 3.10 -2.59 12.08
N VAL A 69 4.03 -3.26 12.78
CA VAL A 69 5.39 -3.51 12.32
C VAL A 69 5.90 -4.83 12.86
N TRP A 70 6.37 -5.71 11.97
CA TRP A 70 6.95 -7.00 12.39
C TRP A 70 8.08 -7.43 11.46
N ALA A 71 8.90 -8.34 11.95
CA ALA A 71 9.95 -8.98 11.17
C ALA A 71 9.55 -10.42 10.83
N GLU A 72 9.75 -10.81 9.57
CA GLU A 72 9.55 -12.16 9.08
C GLU A 72 10.70 -12.56 8.15
N GLY A 73 11.47 -13.57 8.55
CA GLY A 73 12.68 -13.94 7.82
C GLY A 73 13.65 -12.75 7.73
N THR A 74 14.04 -12.40 6.51
CA THR A 74 14.95 -11.27 6.23
C THR A 74 14.25 -9.95 6.03
N LYS A 75 12.92 -9.90 6.18
CA LYS A 75 12.09 -8.76 5.84
C LYS A 75 11.45 -8.11 7.07
N VAL A 76 11.22 -6.82 6.97
CA VAL A 76 10.35 -6.08 7.89
C VAL A 76 9.12 -5.64 7.12
N HIS A 77 7.97 -5.84 7.73
CA HIS A 77 6.69 -5.43 7.20
C HIS A 77 6.11 -4.31 8.08
N CYS A 78 5.56 -3.29 7.44
CA CYS A 78 4.85 -2.21 8.10
C CYS A 78 3.50 -2.00 7.43
N ILE A 79 2.46 -1.79 8.25
CA ILE A 79 1.15 -1.31 7.77
C ILE A 79 0.99 0.14 8.20
N VAL A 80 0.78 1.00 7.23
CA VAL A 80 0.66 2.44 7.42
C VAL A 80 -0.69 2.92 6.90
N TYR A 81 -1.43 3.66 7.74
CA TYR A 81 -2.59 4.43 7.28
C TYR A 81 -2.25 5.90 7.21
N SER A 82 -2.50 6.51 6.07
CA SER A 82 -2.15 7.91 5.83
C SER A 82 -3.24 8.67 5.08
N ALA A 83 -3.20 9.99 5.14
CA ALA A 83 -4.21 10.82 4.49
C ALA A 83 -3.88 10.99 3.00
N TRP A 84 -4.76 10.52 2.13
CA TRP A 84 -4.79 10.71 0.68
C TRP A 84 -3.78 9.88 -0.13
N GLU A 85 -2.56 9.73 0.35
CA GLU A 85 -1.43 9.12 -0.36
C GLU A 85 -0.45 8.46 0.63
N PRO A 86 0.42 7.55 0.19
CA PRO A 86 1.45 6.93 1.03
C PRO A 86 2.36 7.96 1.71
N GLN A 87 2.64 7.76 2.99
CA GLN A 87 3.49 8.64 3.82
C GLN A 87 4.63 7.81 4.43
N LEU A 88 5.57 7.39 3.60
CA LEU A 88 6.64 6.45 4.00
C LEU A 88 7.95 7.13 4.41
N GLY A 89 8.12 8.41 4.08
CA GLY A 89 9.37 9.16 4.26
C GLY A 89 9.94 9.12 5.67
N ALA A 90 9.10 9.15 6.71
CA ALA A 90 9.57 9.08 8.11
C ALA A 90 10.25 7.74 8.41
N ILE A 91 9.67 6.62 7.96
CA ILE A 91 10.19 5.27 8.15
C ILE A 91 11.49 5.09 7.34
N VAL A 92 11.42 5.34 6.02
CA VAL A 92 12.53 5.12 5.09
C VAL A 92 13.79 5.90 5.52
N ARG A 93 13.65 7.21 5.74
CA ARG A 93 14.79 8.04 6.14
C ARG A 93 15.26 7.72 7.55
N GLY A 94 14.34 7.42 8.48
CA GLY A 94 14.67 6.99 9.84
C GLY A 94 15.54 5.72 9.83
N VAL A 95 15.15 4.71 9.07
CA VAL A 95 15.89 3.45 8.93
C VAL A 95 17.27 3.69 8.29
N ASN A 96 17.32 4.40 7.17
CA ASN A 96 18.59 4.71 6.50
C ASN A 96 19.55 5.51 7.40
N HIS A 97 19.03 6.43 8.20
CA HIS A 97 19.84 7.20 9.16
C HIS A 97 20.38 6.33 10.28
N ALA A 98 19.58 5.43 10.83
CA ALA A 98 20.00 4.56 11.94
C ALA A 98 20.98 3.45 11.53
N PHE A 99 20.99 3.08 10.26
CA PHE A 99 21.82 2.00 9.73
C PHE A 99 22.61 2.46 8.48
N PRO A 100 23.46 3.49 8.58
CA PRO A 100 24.09 4.15 7.43
C PRO A 100 25.03 3.25 6.63
N GLU A 101 25.52 2.15 7.23
CA GLU A 101 26.39 1.18 6.58
C GLU A 101 25.63 0.05 5.86
N LYS A 102 24.30 0.16 5.82
CA LYS A 102 23.42 -0.83 5.20
C LYS A 102 22.71 -0.22 4.02
N THR A 103 22.43 -1.05 3.04
CA THR A 103 21.55 -0.74 1.93
C THR A 103 20.30 -1.59 2.10
N PHE A 104 19.15 -0.96 2.00
CA PHE A 104 17.84 -1.61 2.08
C PHE A 104 17.13 -1.46 0.76
N GLU A 105 16.37 -2.47 0.38
CA GLU A 105 15.39 -2.37 -0.69
C GLU A 105 14.01 -2.19 -0.06
N TYR A 106 13.26 -1.23 -0.57
CA TYR A 106 11.93 -0.88 -0.08
C TYR A 106 10.92 -1.20 -1.16
N HIS A 107 9.92 -2.00 -0.81
CA HIS A 107 8.80 -2.34 -1.67
C HIS A 107 7.51 -1.94 -0.99
N TYR A 108 6.59 -1.39 -1.73
CA TYR A 108 5.29 -1.04 -1.17
C TYR A 108 4.17 -1.24 -2.19
N ASP A 109 3.00 -1.42 -1.66
CA ASP A 109 1.72 -1.33 -2.35
C ASP A 109 0.76 -0.51 -1.49
N ALA A 110 -0.01 0.34 -2.13
CA ALA A 110 -0.90 1.26 -1.44
C ALA A 110 -2.23 1.40 -2.17
N GLU A 111 -3.28 1.52 -1.39
CA GLU A 111 -4.64 1.64 -1.88
C GLU A 111 -5.41 2.73 -1.14
N GLU A 112 -6.19 3.48 -1.87
CA GLU A 112 -7.22 4.39 -1.38
C GLU A 112 -8.44 4.26 -2.29
N PRO A 113 -9.33 3.29 -1.99
CA PRO A 113 -10.47 2.95 -2.84
C PRO A 113 -11.44 4.12 -3.07
N GLY A 114 -11.60 5.01 -2.11
CA GLY A 114 -12.48 6.17 -2.23
C GLY A 114 -12.01 7.22 -3.23
N CYS A 115 -10.71 7.21 -3.58
CA CYS A 115 -10.12 8.04 -4.63
C CYS A 115 -9.76 7.23 -5.89
N CYS A 116 -10.11 5.95 -5.94
CA CYS A 116 -9.72 5.04 -7.02
C CYS A 116 -8.19 5.03 -7.23
N PHE A 117 -7.44 5.03 -6.12
CA PHE A 117 -5.99 5.12 -6.15
C PHE A 117 -5.38 3.79 -5.70
N TYR A 118 -4.61 3.18 -6.59
CA TYR A 118 -3.81 1.99 -6.35
C TYR A 118 -2.43 2.22 -6.93
N CYS A 119 -1.38 2.13 -6.11
CA CYS A 119 -0.03 2.32 -6.59
C CYS A 119 0.95 1.34 -5.94
N THR A 120 2.06 1.10 -6.64
CA THR A 120 3.10 0.20 -6.18
C THR A 120 4.44 0.53 -6.83
N ASN A 121 5.54 0.17 -6.17
CA ASN A 121 6.85 0.06 -6.81
C ASN A 121 7.26 -1.41 -7.04
N ARG A 122 6.37 -2.37 -6.77
CA ARG A 122 6.60 -3.79 -7.07
C ARG A 122 6.35 -4.06 -8.54
N SER A 123 7.40 -4.44 -9.27
CA SER A 123 7.30 -4.69 -10.71
C SER A 123 6.30 -5.78 -11.09
N GLU A 124 6.06 -6.74 -10.19
CA GLU A 124 5.09 -7.82 -10.37
C GLU A 124 3.63 -7.37 -10.29
N LEU A 125 3.35 -6.24 -9.64
CA LEU A 125 2.00 -5.68 -9.54
C LEU A 125 1.72 -4.61 -10.60
N VAL A 126 2.77 -4.02 -11.19
CA VAL A 126 2.60 -3.00 -12.23
C VAL A 126 1.83 -3.57 -13.44
N GLY A 127 0.72 -2.93 -13.78
CA GLY A 127 -0.17 -3.36 -14.86
C GLY A 127 -1.08 -4.55 -14.49
N GLN A 128 -1.09 -4.96 -13.23
CA GLN A 128 -2.15 -5.81 -12.70
C GLN A 128 -3.34 -4.98 -12.24
N TYR A 129 -4.46 -5.65 -12.05
CA TYR A 129 -5.70 -5.06 -11.56
C TYR A 129 -6.01 -5.59 -10.18
N HIS A 130 -6.25 -4.69 -9.25
CA HIS A 130 -6.95 -5.04 -8.04
C HIS A 130 -8.43 -5.26 -8.38
N VAL A 131 -8.97 -6.40 -8.03
CA VAL A 131 -10.36 -6.80 -8.28
C VAL A 131 -11.08 -6.85 -6.93
N ASP A 132 -12.17 -6.11 -6.81
CA ASP A 132 -13.09 -6.19 -5.68
C ASP A 132 -14.48 -6.52 -6.21
N THR A 133 -14.98 -7.71 -5.91
CA THR A 133 -16.28 -8.18 -6.37
C THR A 133 -17.42 -7.86 -5.40
N CYS A 134 -17.14 -7.10 -4.34
CA CYS A 134 -18.14 -6.69 -3.37
C CYS A 134 -19.24 -5.84 -4.04
N GLY A 135 -20.48 -6.31 -3.94
CA GLY A 135 -21.63 -5.65 -4.56
C GLY A 135 -22.00 -6.16 -5.95
N ILE A 136 -21.22 -7.06 -6.55
CA ILE A 136 -21.65 -7.79 -7.75
C ILE A 136 -22.68 -8.84 -7.34
N GLU A 137 -23.90 -8.76 -7.91
CA GLU A 137 -24.98 -9.71 -7.65
C GLU A 137 -25.10 -10.81 -8.72
N ASN A 138 -24.43 -10.65 -9.85
CA ASN A 138 -24.48 -11.58 -10.97
C ASN A 138 -23.67 -12.86 -10.68
N GLU A 139 -24.34 -13.89 -10.20
CA GLU A 139 -23.73 -15.18 -9.88
C GLU A 139 -22.95 -15.79 -11.06
N ALA A 140 -23.43 -15.63 -12.29
CA ALA A 140 -22.76 -16.17 -13.48
C ALA A 140 -21.46 -15.42 -13.81
N LEU A 141 -21.38 -14.14 -13.47
CA LEU A 141 -20.14 -13.35 -13.55
C LEU A 141 -19.18 -13.77 -12.43
N LEU A 142 -19.65 -13.86 -11.19
CA LEU A 142 -18.85 -14.28 -10.04
C LEU A 142 -18.25 -15.69 -10.23
N GLU A 143 -18.99 -16.63 -10.84
CA GLU A 143 -18.46 -17.94 -11.19
C GLU A 143 -17.26 -17.88 -12.16
N GLN A 144 -17.14 -16.83 -12.97
CA GLN A 144 -16.05 -16.67 -13.92
C GLN A 144 -14.86 -15.90 -13.33
N ILE A 145 -15.12 -14.81 -12.60
CA ILE A 145 -14.07 -13.94 -12.07
C ILE A 145 -13.62 -14.32 -10.65
N GLY A 146 -14.42 -15.10 -9.91
CA GLY A 146 -14.20 -15.38 -8.49
C GLY A 146 -14.90 -14.36 -7.59
N ASP A 147 -14.99 -14.67 -6.30
CA ASP A 147 -15.59 -13.83 -5.27
C ASP A 147 -14.51 -13.34 -4.29
N GLY A 148 -14.60 -12.07 -3.87
CA GLY A 148 -13.69 -11.45 -2.92
C GLY A 148 -12.77 -10.39 -3.53
N GLN A 149 -11.65 -10.15 -2.84
CA GLN A 149 -10.61 -9.19 -3.24
C GLN A 149 -9.33 -9.94 -3.62
N TYR A 150 -8.75 -9.61 -4.77
CA TYR A 150 -7.52 -10.23 -5.27
C TYR A 150 -6.91 -9.43 -6.41
N ASP A 151 -5.63 -9.72 -6.72
CA ASP A 151 -4.94 -9.12 -7.86
C ASP A 151 -5.03 -10.03 -9.09
N ALA A 152 -5.27 -9.44 -10.25
CA ALA A 152 -5.48 -10.14 -11.50
C ALA A 152 -4.63 -9.58 -12.64
N ASP A 153 -4.04 -10.48 -13.42
CA ASP A 153 -3.38 -10.13 -14.68
C ASP A 153 -4.37 -9.56 -15.70
N ARG A 154 -3.99 -8.43 -16.32
CA ARG A 154 -4.79 -7.74 -17.34
C ARG A 154 -5.30 -8.67 -18.44
N LYS A 155 -4.44 -9.54 -18.95
CA LYS A 155 -4.78 -10.43 -20.07
C LYS A 155 -5.78 -11.51 -19.64
N TRP A 156 -5.60 -12.04 -18.43
CA TRP A 156 -6.51 -13.01 -17.84
C TRP A 156 -7.90 -12.39 -17.65
N LEU A 157 -7.96 -11.23 -17.01
CA LEU A 157 -9.22 -10.51 -16.76
C LEU A 157 -9.93 -10.14 -18.07
N THR A 158 -9.19 -9.60 -19.05
CA THR A 158 -9.73 -9.32 -20.39
C THR A 158 -10.34 -10.56 -21.03
N GLY A 159 -9.63 -11.69 -21.00
CA GLY A 159 -10.09 -12.93 -21.61
C GLY A 159 -11.37 -13.46 -20.97
N ILE A 160 -11.50 -13.36 -19.66
CA ILE A 160 -12.70 -13.78 -18.92
C ILE A 160 -13.88 -12.89 -19.25
N LEU A 161 -13.74 -11.57 -19.16
CA LEU A 161 -14.82 -10.63 -19.43
C LEU A 161 -15.27 -10.69 -20.90
N GLN A 162 -14.33 -10.81 -21.86
CA GLN A 162 -14.66 -11.01 -23.28
C GLN A 162 -15.46 -12.29 -23.50
N LYS A 163 -15.12 -13.37 -22.83
CA LYS A 163 -15.85 -14.64 -22.91
C LYS A 163 -17.25 -14.52 -22.29
N PHE A 164 -17.35 -13.88 -21.12
CA PHE A 164 -18.63 -13.68 -20.43
C PHE A 164 -19.61 -12.86 -21.30
N TYR A 165 -19.16 -11.71 -21.77
CA TYR A 165 -19.98 -10.80 -22.61
C TYR A 165 -20.06 -11.21 -24.08
N ARG A 166 -19.35 -12.24 -24.51
CA ARG A 166 -19.22 -12.65 -25.91
C ARG A 166 -18.82 -11.49 -26.83
N SER A 167 -17.87 -10.69 -26.36
CA SER A 167 -17.40 -9.45 -26.97
C SER A 167 -15.91 -9.51 -27.27
N HIS A 168 -15.43 -8.61 -28.12
CA HIS A 168 -14.00 -8.36 -28.40
C HIS A 168 -13.61 -6.93 -28.01
N GLU A 169 -14.41 -6.29 -27.15
CA GLU A 169 -14.16 -4.95 -26.64
C GLU A 169 -12.91 -4.91 -25.75
N SER A 170 -12.37 -3.71 -25.53
CA SER A 170 -11.24 -3.53 -24.61
C SER A 170 -11.64 -3.78 -23.16
N LEU A 171 -10.65 -4.02 -22.30
CA LEU A 171 -10.89 -4.27 -20.87
C LEU A 171 -11.66 -3.11 -20.23
N GLU A 172 -11.28 -1.87 -20.53
CA GLU A 172 -11.88 -0.67 -19.97
C GLU A 172 -13.40 -0.60 -20.28
N ILE A 173 -13.78 -0.87 -21.53
CA ILE A 173 -15.21 -0.90 -21.92
C ILE A 173 -15.95 -2.00 -21.18
N LEU A 174 -15.32 -3.16 -20.99
CA LEU A 174 -15.95 -4.28 -20.29
C LEU A 174 -16.09 -4.00 -18.78
N ILE A 175 -15.13 -3.32 -18.18
CA ILE A 175 -15.20 -2.85 -16.78
C ILE A 175 -16.35 -1.84 -16.61
N ASP A 176 -16.44 -0.86 -17.49
CA ASP A 176 -17.54 0.13 -17.47
C ASP A 176 -18.90 -0.58 -17.58
N ARG A 177 -18.98 -1.60 -18.43
CA ARG A 177 -20.20 -2.40 -18.58
C ARG A 177 -20.56 -3.16 -17.31
N VAL A 178 -19.59 -3.79 -16.62
CA VAL A 178 -19.84 -4.43 -15.31
C VAL A 178 -20.38 -3.38 -14.32
N ALA A 179 -19.74 -2.23 -14.24
CA ALA A 179 -20.16 -1.17 -13.34
C ALA A 179 -21.60 -0.67 -13.62
N GLU A 180 -21.97 -0.53 -14.90
CA GLU A 180 -23.31 -0.10 -15.30
C GLU A 180 -24.37 -1.19 -15.03
N GLU A 181 -24.08 -2.47 -15.35
CA GLU A 181 -25.04 -3.57 -15.20
C GLU A 181 -25.28 -3.96 -13.75
N GLU A 182 -24.23 -3.97 -12.93
CA GLU A 182 -24.30 -4.34 -11.51
C GLU A 182 -24.65 -3.14 -10.60
N GLY A 183 -24.61 -1.90 -11.13
CA GLY A 183 -24.88 -0.69 -10.36
C GLY A 183 -23.82 -0.41 -9.28
N VAL A 184 -22.63 -0.97 -9.44
CA VAL A 184 -21.49 -0.78 -8.53
C VAL A 184 -20.57 0.31 -9.04
N CYS A 185 -20.00 1.09 -8.11
CA CYS A 185 -18.94 2.03 -8.46
C CYS A 185 -17.64 1.26 -8.58
N ILE A 186 -17.12 1.11 -9.78
CA ILE A 186 -15.78 0.61 -10.12
C ILE A 186 -15.32 -0.57 -9.24
N THR A 187 -15.11 -1.71 -9.84
CA THR A 187 -14.67 -2.94 -9.17
C THR A 187 -13.29 -3.40 -9.62
N PHE A 188 -12.65 -2.66 -10.54
CA PHE A 188 -11.37 -3.06 -11.11
C PHE A 188 -10.46 -1.84 -11.23
N TRP A 189 -9.29 -1.87 -10.56
CA TRP A 189 -8.32 -0.78 -10.57
C TRP A 189 -6.95 -1.26 -10.99
N GLU A 190 -6.34 -0.57 -11.95
CA GLU A 190 -4.97 -0.84 -12.36
C GLU A 190 -3.98 -0.25 -11.35
N TYR A 191 -2.94 -1.01 -10.99
CA TYR A 191 -1.85 -0.51 -10.16
C TYR A 191 -0.97 0.45 -10.96
N GLU A 192 -0.86 1.68 -10.49
CA GLU A 192 0.03 2.69 -11.06
C GLU A 192 1.45 2.56 -10.49
N PRO A 193 2.50 2.54 -11.35
CA PRO A 193 3.88 2.53 -10.88
C PRO A 193 4.29 3.91 -10.36
N ILE A 194 4.57 4.04 -9.07
CA ILE A 194 5.05 5.27 -8.47
C ILE A 194 6.21 4.96 -7.52
N ASP A 195 7.38 5.54 -7.76
CA ASP A 195 8.58 5.35 -6.93
C ASP A 195 8.81 6.46 -5.89
N SER A 196 8.17 7.62 -6.06
CA SER A 196 8.47 8.84 -5.31
C SER A 196 8.17 8.80 -3.80
N TYR A 197 7.41 7.83 -3.32
CA TYR A 197 7.04 7.75 -1.90
C TYR A 197 8.13 7.17 -1.00
N ILE A 198 9.19 6.60 -1.59
CA ILE A 198 10.35 6.05 -0.87
C ILE A 198 11.62 6.91 -1.03
N GLU A 199 11.55 8.02 -1.75
CA GLU A 199 12.63 9.01 -1.88
C GLU A 199 12.54 10.05 -0.74
#